data_dfb3517deb39f9919fb2c764c9c5d809
#
_entry.id   dfb3517deb39f9919fb2c764c9c5d809
#
_cell.length_a   1.000
_cell.length_b   1.000
_cell.length_c   1.000
_cell.angle_alpha   90.00
_cell.angle_beta   90.00
_cell.angle_gamma   90.00
#
_symmetry.space_group_name_H-M   'P 1'
#
loop_
_entity.id
_entity.type
_entity.pdbx_description
1 polymer ?
#
loop_
_entity_poly.entity_id
_entity_poly.type
_entity_poly.pdbx_seq_one_letter_code
_entity_poly.pdbx_strand_id
1 'polypeptide(L)'
;MSEAKIKTHENFVLPINVVTKIDVSRLVSEVERVDNEMTAATVRAKTGSNAQVQPVLSDQLNLFLNQNNLNLEASRDRSTLIKELRLLKDKAPVLHMTFAVTADTESLQKLTEWVRTTVHPQAVIAVGLQPALVAGVYLRTPNHVHDFSMRGALEGRHGLLVEELEALRGSK
;
A
#
# COMPACT_ATOMS: atom_id res chain seq x y z
N MET A 1 -22.23 21.18 17.95
CA MET A 1 -21.89 19.95 17.18
C MET A 1 -20.65 20.28 16.38
N SER A 2 -19.51 19.70 16.75
CA SER A 2 -18.22 19.97 16.09
C SER A 2 -18.25 19.33 14.69
N GLU A 3 -18.22 20.14 13.64
CA GLU A 3 -17.99 19.65 12.28
C GLU A 3 -16.62 18.96 12.27
N ALA A 4 -16.60 17.65 12.15
CA ALA A 4 -15.39 16.88 11.97
C ALA A 4 -14.80 17.27 10.61
N LYS A 5 -13.87 18.22 10.63
CA LYS A 5 -13.15 18.67 9.44
C LYS A 5 -12.38 17.49 8.90
N ILE A 6 -12.72 17.00 7.70
CA ILE A 6 -12.00 15.90 7.06
C ILE A 6 -10.54 16.28 7.00
N LYS A 7 -9.69 15.37 7.49
CA LYS A 7 -8.23 15.52 7.44
C LYS A 7 -7.79 15.62 5.98
N THR A 8 -6.74 16.37 5.71
CA THR A 8 -6.06 16.34 4.41
C THR A 8 -5.37 14.99 4.21
N HIS A 9 -5.15 14.59 2.96
CA HIS A 9 -4.48 13.32 2.63
C HIS A 9 -3.16 13.08 3.39
N GLU A 10 -2.43 14.16 3.72
CA GLU A 10 -1.16 14.09 4.47
C GLU A 10 -1.31 13.55 5.90
N ASN A 11 -2.50 13.68 6.48
CA ASN A 11 -2.80 13.27 7.85
C ASN A 11 -3.55 11.93 7.94
N PHE A 12 -3.76 11.24 6.81
CA PHE A 12 -4.39 9.94 6.83
C PHE A 12 -3.46 8.86 7.37
N VAL A 13 -4.01 8.03 8.25
CA VAL A 13 -3.37 6.81 8.72
C VAL A 13 -3.84 5.66 7.84
N LEU A 14 -2.88 4.98 7.21
CA LEU A 14 -3.18 3.80 6.39
C LEU A 14 -3.19 2.54 7.25
N PRO A 15 -4.29 1.75 7.23
CA PRO A 15 -4.35 0.46 7.91
C PRO A 15 -3.25 -0.50 7.44
N ILE A 16 -2.90 -1.47 8.30
CA ILE A 16 -1.88 -2.47 8.00
C ILE A 16 -2.22 -3.34 6.79
N ASN A 17 -3.50 -3.53 6.51
CA ASN A 17 -4.00 -4.29 5.36
C ASN A 17 -4.01 -3.51 4.03
N VAL A 18 -3.64 -2.22 4.04
CA VAL A 18 -3.43 -1.40 2.85
C VAL A 18 -1.95 -1.39 2.55
N VAL A 19 -1.45 -2.34 1.80
CA VAL A 19 -0.02 -2.55 1.53
C VAL A 19 0.43 -1.86 0.25
N THR A 20 -0.38 -1.96 -0.79
CA THR A 20 -0.02 -1.56 -2.15
C THR A 20 -0.82 -0.34 -2.65
N LYS A 21 -0.35 0.29 -3.72
CA LYS A 21 -1.09 1.33 -4.44
C LYS A 21 -2.44 0.81 -4.98
N ILE A 22 -2.53 -0.49 -5.26
CA ILE A 22 -3.78 -1.13 -5.69
C ILE A 22 -4.80 -1.12 -4.56
N ASP A 23 -4.37 -1.38 -3.31
CA ASP A 23 -5.27 -1.36 -2.16
C ASP A 23 -5.82 0.05 -1.91
N VAL A 24 -4.98 1.08 -2.05
CA VAL A 24 -5.46 2.48 -2.01
C VAL A 24 -6.47 2.75 -3.12
N SER A 25 -6.24 2.23 -4.34
CA SER A 25 -7.19 2.37 -5.46
C SER A 25 -8.52 1.67 -5.17
N ARG A 26 -8.49 0.51 -4.50
CA ARG A 26 -9.70 -0.20 -4.06
C ARG A 26 -10.50 0.62 -3.05
N LEU A 27 -9.82 1.25 -2.08
CA LEU A 27 -10.49 2.17 -1.15
C LEU A 27 -11.19 3.32 -1.88
N VAL A 28 -10.51 3.95 -2.86
CA VAL A 28 -11.13 5.01 -3.68
C VAL A 28 -12.39 4.50 -4.36
N SER A 29 -12.29 3.38 -5.09
CA SER A 29 -13.42 2.81 -5.84
C SER A 29 -14.58 2.39 -4.93
N GLU A 30 -14.27 1.90 -3.73
CA GLU A 30 -15.29 1.50 -2.78
C GLU A 30 -16.03 2.71 -2.20
N VAL A 31 -15.34 3.79 -1.84
CA VAL A 31 -16.00 5.03 -1.39
C VAL A 31 -16.84 5.65 -2.50
N GLU A 32 -16.38 5.60 -3.77
CA GLU A 32 -17.15 6.04 -4.92
C GLU A 32 -18.42 5.20 -5.12
N ARG A 33 -18.34 3.87 -4.95
CA ARG A 33 -19.50 2.98 -4.98
C ARG A 33 -20.51 3.33 -3.90
N VAL A 34 -20.03 3.53 -2.66
CA VAL A 34 -20.88 3.94 -1.52
C VAL A 34 -21.55 5.28 -1.78
N ASP A 35 -20.82 6.26 -2.32
CA ASP A 35 -21.39 7.58 -2.64
C ASP A 35 -22.49 7.47 -3.69
N ASN A 36 -22.28 6.67 -4.74
CA ASN A 36 -23.28 6.42 -5.77
C ASN A 36 -24.53 5.71 -5.22
N GLU A 37 -24.35 4.68 -4.39
CA GLU A 37 -25.46 3.94 -3.76
C GLU A 37 -26.29 4.84 -2.83
N MET A 38 -25.65 5.65 -1.97
CA MET A 38 -26.32 6.56 -1.07
C MET A 38 -27.00 7.72 -1.80
N THR A 39 -26.40 8.22 -2.87
CA THR A 39 -27.00 9.26 -3.73
C THR A 39 -28.25 8.70 -4.43
N ALA A 40 -28.16 7.51 -4.99
CA ALA A 40 -29.29 6.84 -5.61
C ALA A 40 -30.43 6.54 -4.59
N ALA A 41 -30.08 6.13 -3.35
CA ALA A 41 -31.04 5.93 -2.28
C ALA A 41 -31.77 7.24 -1.90
N THR A 42 -31.03 8.35 -1.83
CA THR A 42 -31.60 9.68 -1.54
C THR A 42 -32.59 10.11 -2.65
N VAL A 43 -32.25 9.86 -3.91
CA VAL A 43 -33.16 10.15 -5.04
C VAL A 43 -34.42 9.29 -4.98
N ARG A 44 -34.29 7.97 -4.71
CA ARG A 44 -35.44 7.05 -4.57
C ARG A 44 -36.33 7.44 -3.39
N ALA A 45 -35.76 7.83 -2.26
CA ALA A 45 -36.54 8.31 -1.10
C ALA A 45 -37.39 9.55 -1.44
N LYS A 46 -36.88 10.47 -2.26
CA LYS A 46 -37.63 11.64 -2.76
C LYS A 46 -38.77 11.28 -3.70
N THR A 47 -38.71 10.13 -4.38
CA THR A 47 -39.75 9.63 -5.28
C THR A 47 -40.73 8.68 -4.60
N GLY A 48 -40.70 8.55 -3.25
CA GLY A 48 -41.66 7.77 -2.47
C GLY A 48 -41.32 6.29 -2.27
N SER A 49 -40.11 5.86 -2.61
CA SER A 49 -39.64 4.50 -2.36
C SER A 49 -38.82 4.41 -1.08
N ASN A 50 -39.35 3.74 -0.04
CA ASN A 50 -38.74 3.61 1.30
C ASN A 50 -37.63 2.52 1.35
N ALA A 51 -36.70 2.49 0.44
CA ALA A 51 -35.55 1.61 0.55
C ALA A 51 -34.40 2.28 1.30
N GLN A 52 -34.30 2.03 2.63
CA GLN A 52 -33.06 2.30 3.35
C GLN A 52 -31.98 1.37 2.83
N VAL A 53 -31.04 1.90 2.05
CA VAL A 53 -29.88 1.16 1.59
C VAL A 53 -28.73 1.46 2.57
N GLN A 54 -28.33 0.46 3.36
CA GLN A 54 -27.07 0.51 4.10
C GLN A 54 -26.00 -0.17 3.20
N PRO A 55 -25.02 0.59 2.68
CA PRO A 55 -23.98 0.00 1.84
C PRO A 55 -23.12 -0.93 2.69
N VAL A 56 -22.82 -2.12 2.16
CA VAL A 56 -21.87 -3.04 2.80
C VAL A 56 -20.45 -2.53 2.55
N LEU A 57 -19.72 -2.30 3.64
CA LEU A 57 -18.33 -1.84 3.62
C LEU A 57 -17.39 -3.03 3.81
N SER A 58 -16.24 -3.00 3.12
CA SER A 58 -15.18 -3.96 3.35
C SER A 58 -14.49 -3.72 4.70
N ASP A 59 -13.84 -4.77 5.24
CA ASP A 59 -13.05 -4.64 6.46
C ASP A 59 -11.92 -3.61 6.30
N GLN A 60 -11.35 -3.51 5.10
CA GLN A 60 -10.29 -2.56 4.78
C GLN A 60 -10.79 -1.11 4.88
N LEU A 61 -11.95 -0.82 4.31
CA LEU A 61 -12.56 0.51 4.40
C LEU A 61 -13.02 0.82 5.82
N ASN A 62 -13.63 -0.14 6.51
CA ASN A 62 -14.05 0.03 7.92
C ASN A 62 -12.85 0.39 8.82
N LEU A 63 -11.74 -0.33 8.71
CA LEU A 63 -10.51 -0.03 9.46
C LEU A 63 -9.97 1.36 9.13
N PHE A 64 -9.96 1.72 7.85
CA PHE A 64 -9.50 3.04 7.41
C PHE A 64 -10.37 4.17 8.00
N LEU A 65 -11.69 4.04 7.94
CA LEU A 65 -12.62 5.04 8.49
C LEU A 65 -12.46 5.18 10.01
N ASN A 66 -12.37 4.06 10.73
CA ASN A 66 -12.22 4.05 12.18
C ASN A 66 -10.90 4.69 12.62
N GLN A 67 -9.77 4.35 11.99
CA GLN A 67 -8.46 4.92 12.33
C GLN A 67 -8.36 6.43 12.06
N ASN A 68 -9.12 6.90 11.08
CA ASN A 68 -9.13 8.31 10.72
C ASN A 68 -10.29 9.10 11.32
N ASN A 69 -11.21 8.45 12.07
CA ASN A 69 -12.44 9.03 12.63
C ASN A 69 -13.30 9.70 11.55
N LEU A 70 -13.52 9.00 10.43
CA LEU A 70 -14.28 9.47 9.29
C LEU A 70 -15.69 8.86 9.28
N ASN A 71 -16.67 9.64 8.80
CA ASN A 71 -18.05 9.22 8.61
C ASN A 71 -18.45 9.41 7.15
N LEU A 72 -19.23 8.48 6.60
CA LEU A 72 -19.72 8.50 5.22
C LEU A 72 -21.16 8.97 5.07
N GLU A 73 -21.81 9.47 6.15
CA GLU A 73 -23.22 9.86 6.10
C GLU A 73 -23.46 11.09 5.21
N ALA A 74 -22.64 12.13 5.38
CA ALA A 74 -22.81 13.35 4.60
C ALA A 74 -22.19 13.23 3.19
N SER A 75 -22.96 13.61 2.16
CA SER A 75 -22.49 13.58 0.75
C SER A 75 -21.25 14.46 0.52
N ARG A 76 -21.19 15.63 1.19
CA ARG A 76 -20.04 16.53 1.12
C ARG A 76 -18.77 15.87 1.63
N ASP A 77 -18.88 15.10 2.71
CA ASP A 77 -17.73 14.43 3.34
C ASP A 77 -17.24 13.30 2.45
N ARG A 78 -18.14 12.51 1.85
CA ARG A 78 -17.77 11.47 0.87
C ARG A 78 -17.05 12.06 -0.34
N SER A 79 -17.57 13.15 -0.91
CA SER A 79 -16.92 13.80 -2.06
C SER A 79 -15.54 14.35 -1.72
N THR A 80 -15.37 14.90 -0.51
CA THR A 80 -14.08 15.38 -0.03
C THR A 80 -13.13 14.22 0.21
N LEU A 81 -13.60 13.15 0.83
CA LEU A 81 -12.82 11.94 1.09
C LEU A 81 -12.32 11.29 -0.21
N ILE A 82 -13.16 11.20 -1.23
CA ILE A 82 -12.77 10.70 -2.55
C ILE A 82 -11.61 11.53 -3.14
N LYS A 83 -11.71 12.86 -3.08
CA LYS A 83 -10.64 13.75 -3.55
C LYS A 83 -9.33 13.52 -2.79
N GLU A 84 -9.39 13.47 -1.47
CA GLU A 84 -8.21 13.29 -0.63
C GLU A 84 -7.59 11.88 -0.79
N LEU A 85 -8.40 10.84 -0.96
CA LEU A 85 -7.90 9.49 -1.25
C LEU A 85 -7.24 9.39 -2.64
N ARG A 86 -7.78 10.08 -3.64
CA ARG A 86 -7.14 10.16 -4.97
C ARG A 86 -5.80 10.88 -4.88
N LEU A 87 -5.71 12.00 -4.14
CA LEU A 87 -4.45 12.69 -3.89
C LEU A 87 -3.45 11.81 -3.14
N LEU A 88 -3.91 11.07 -2.12
CA LEU A 88 -3.08 10.10 -1.41
C LEU A 88 -2.52 9.03 -2.36
N LYS A 89 -3.37 8.44 -3.20
CA LYS A 89 -2.96 7.45 -4.20
C LYS A 89 -1.87 7.97 -5.13
N ASP A 90 -1.95 9.25 -5.54
CA ASP A 90 -1.01 9.83 -6.48
C ASP A 90 0.29 10.30 -5.82
N LYS A 91 0.21 10.78 -4.58
CA LYS A 91 1.35 11.35 -3.85
C LYS A 91 2.04 10.39 -2.88
N ALA A 92 1.38 9.29 -2.48
CA ALA A 92 1.97 8.33 -1.53
C ALA A 92 3.33 7.83 -2.04
N PRO A 93 4.38 7.83 -1.21
CA PRO A 93 5.68 7.30 -1.58
C PRO A 93 5.59 5.82 -1.89
N VAL A 94 6.05 5.42 -3.07
CA VAL A 94 6.06 4.01 -3.50
C VAL A 94 7.47 3.45 -3.36
N LEU A 95 7.57 2.37 -2.59
CA LEU A 95 8.79 1.61 -2.42
C LEU A 95 8.72 0.37 -3.31
N HIS A 96 9.55 0.32 -4.36
CA HIS A 96 9.61 -0.83 -5.24
C HIS A 96 10.51 -1.91 -4.64
N MET A 97 9.94 -3.07 -4.39
CA MET A 97 10.64 -4.23 -3.86
C MET A 97 10.49 -5.42 -4.80
N THR A 98 11.62 -5.97 -5.24
CA THR A 98 11.63 -7.16 -6.10
C THR A 98 12.22 -8.31 -5.33
N PHE A 99 11.46 -9.40 -5.20
CA PHE A 99 11.83 -10.59 -4.44
C PHE A 99 12.25 -11.71 -5.40
N ALA A 100 13.11 -12.60 -4.92
CA ALA A 100 13.47 -13.83 -5.64
C ALA A 100 12.33 -14.85 -5.67
N VAL A 101 11.49 -14.85 -4.63
CA VAL A 101 10.33 -15.74 -4.44
C VAL A 101 9.09 -14.93 -4.07
N THR A 102 7.92 -15.52 -4.24
CA THR A 102 6.66 -14.88 -3.85
C THR A 102 6.65 -14.63 -2.34
N ALA A 103 6.43 -13.38 -1.94
CA ALA A 103 6.27 -13.02 -0.54
C ALA A 103 4.81 -13.24 -0.10
N ASP A 104 4.62 -13.79 1.09
CA ASP A 104 3.31 -13.97 1.70
C ASP A 104 2.75 -12.64 2.24
N THR A 105 1.43 -12.59 2.41
CA THR A 105 0.72 -11.38 2.83
C THR A 105 1.16 -10.88 4.20
N GLU A 106 1.41 -11.80 5.15
CA GLU A 106 1.82 -11.45 6.51
C GLU A 106 3.21 -10.79 6.52
N SER A 107 4.16 -11.35 5.78
CA SER A 107 5.50 -10.77 5.62
C SER A 107 5.45 -9.40 4.96
N LEU A 108 4.61 -9.22 3.94
CA LEU A 108 4.42 -7.91 3.30
C LEU A 108 3.80 -6.88 4.24
N GLN A 109 2.86 -7.27 5.10
CA GLN A 109 2.27 -6.39 6.10
C GLN A 109 3.31 -5.93 7.13
N LYS A 110 4.08 -6.86 7.71
CA LYS A 110 5.18 -6.55 8.65
C LYS A 110 6.21 -5.61 8.02
N LEU A 111 6.56 -5.87 6.77
CA LEU A 111 7.49 -5.04 6.01
C LEU A 111 6.92 -3.63 5.76
N THR A 112 5.64 -3.54 5.42
CA THR A 112 4.95 -2.26 5.23
C THR A 112 4.92 -1.46 6.52
N GLU A 113 4.64 -2.09 7.64
CA GLU A 113 4.65 -1.45 8.96
C GLU A 113 6.05 -0.92 9.31
N TRP A 114 7.07 -1.73 9.10
CA TRP A 114 8.46 -1.29 9.27
C TRP A 114 8.82 -0.09 8.39
N VAL A 115 8.44 -0.12 7.11
CA VAL A 115 8.66 0.99 6.18
C VAL A 115 7.92 2.26 6.62
N ARG A 116 6.68 2.12 7.12
CA ARG A 116 5.88 3.25 7.60
C ARG A 116 6.44 3.90 8.86
N THR A 117 7.04 3.11 9.73
CA THR A 117 7.67 3.63 10.95
C THR A 117 9.05 4.25 10.67
N THR A 118 9.79 3.73 9.69
CA THR A 118 11.19 4.12 9.46
C THR A 118 11.36 5.15 8.35
N VAL A 119 10.55 5.06 7.28
CA VAL A 119 10.72 5.87 6.06
C VAL A 119 9.64 6.94 5.93
N HIS A 120 8.38 6.54 5.84
CA HIS A 120 7.26 7.48 5.69
C HIS A 120 5.92 6.83 6.10
N PRO A 121 5.08 7.52 6.92
CA PRO A 121 3.83 6.96 7.47
C PRO A 121 2.83 6.46 6.41
N GLN A 122 2.87 7.04 5.22
CA GLN A 122 1.97 6.71 4.12
C GLN A 122 2.64 5.91 3.00
N ALA A 123 3.81 5.33 3.27
CA ALA A 123 4.50 4.53 2.28
C ALA A 123 3.67 3.30 1.88
N VAL A 124 3.66 3.02 0.59
CA VAL A 124 3.08 1.81 -0.01
C VAL A 124 4.16 1.04 -0.75
N ILE A 125 3.99 -0.27 -0.86
CA ILE A 125 4.95 -1.16 -1.50
C ILE A 125 4.46 -1.55 -2.89
N ALA A 126 5.36 -1.51 -3.87
CA ALA A 126 5.16 -2.16 -5.18
C ALA A 126 6.01 -3.43 -5.20
N VAL A 127 5.35 -4.57 -5.31
CA VAL A 127 5.99 -5.90 -5.26
C VAL A 127 6.25 -6.40 -6.67
N GLY A 128 7.50 -6.78 -6.93
CA GLY A 128 7.94 -7.48 -8.14
C GLY A 128 8.48 -8.87 -7.80
N LEU A 129 8.52 -9.77 -8.78
CA LEU A 129 9.10 -11.10 -8.68
C LEU A 129 10.19 -11.26 -9.74
N GLN A 130 11.39 -11.65 -9.31
CA GLN A 130 12.52 -11.91 -10.19
C GLN A 130 13.36 -13.09 -9.67
N PRO A 131 13.08 -14.31 -10.11
CA PRO A 131 13.82 -15.51 -9.67
C PRO A 131 15.33 -15.45 -9.94
N ALA A 132 15.78 -14.65 -10.91
CA ALA A 132 17.20 -14.45 -11.22
C ALA A 132 18.01 -13.81 -10.08
N LEU A 133 17.37 -13.26 -9.05
CA LEU A 133 18.03 -12.78 -7.82
C LEU A 133 18.54 -13.94 -6.94
N VAL A 134 18.10 -15.18 -7.21
CA VAL A 134 18.39 -16.42 -6.45
C VAL A 134 17.77 -16.39 -5.06
N ALA A 135 18.06 -15.39 -4.25
CA ALA A 135 17.48 -15.14 -2.93
C ALA A 135 17.62 -13.66 -2.55
N GLY A 136 16.84 -13.22 -1.57
CA GLY A 136 16.88 -11.85 -1.05
C GLY A 136 15.93 -10.89 -1.76
N VAL A 137 16.21 -9.59 -1.66
CA VAL A 137 15.36 -8.51 -2.16
C VAL A 137 16.19 -7.41 -2.82
N TYR A 138 15.67 -6.92 -3.91
CA TYR A 138 16.14 -5.71 -4.58
C TYR A 138 15.20 -4.57 -4.27
N LEU A 139 15.70 -3.53 -3.62
CA LEU A 139 14.94 -2.37 -3.15
C LEU A 139 15.26 -1.15 -4.00
N ARG A 140 14.23 -0.50 -4.51
CA ARG A 140 14.35 0.73 -5.28
C ARG A 140 13.43 1.81 -4.71
N THR A 141 14.02 2.92 -4.32
CA THR A 141 13.36 4.20 -4.05
C THR A 141 13.58 5.15 -5.24
N PRO A 142 12.91 6.31 -5.28
CA PRO A 142 13.16 7.30 -6.34
C PRO A 142 14.63 7.74 -6.47
N ASN A 143 15.37 7.74 -5.35
CA ASN A 143 16.73 8.29 -5.31
C ASN A 143 17.82 7.25 -5.03
N HIS A 144 17.45 6.07 -4.54
CA HIS A 144 18.41 5.05 -4.11
C HIS A 144 17.98 3.65 -4.57
N VAL A 145 18.98 2.84 -4.84
CA VAL A 145 18.85 1.42 -5.15
C VAL A 145 19.71 0.64 -4.17
N HIS A 146 19.13 -0.35 -3.53
CA HIS A 146 19.83 -1.27 -2.63
C HIS A 146 19.61 -2.70 -3.11
N ASP A 147 20.69 -3.39 -3.39
CA ASP A 147 20.69 -4.80 -3.76
C ASP A 147 21.09 -5.65 -2.55
N PHE A 148 20.08 -6.27 -1.93
CA PHE A 148 20.23 -7.24 -0.86
C PHE A 148 20.02 -8.67 -1.36
N SER A 149 20.22 -8.90 -2.67
CA SER A 149 20.13 -10.23 -3.26
C SER A 149 21.40 -11.04 -3.04
N MET A 150 21.25 -12.36 -3.05
CA MET A 150 22.40 -13.26 -3.01
C MET A 150 23.26 -13.09 -4.25
N ARG A 151 22.65 -12.79 -5.40
CA ARG A 151 23.37 -12.50 -6.63
C ARG A 151 24.32 -11.32 -6.45
N GLY A 152 23.83 -10.17 -5.95
CA GLY A 152 24.67 -8.99 -5.70
C GLY A 152 25.78 -9.27 -4.69
N ALA A 153 25.50 -10.04 -3.64
CA ALA A 153 26.49 -10.45 -2.66
C ALA A 153 27.60 -11.35 -3.28
N LEU A 154 27.25 -12.25 -4.18
CA LEU A 154 28.21 -13.12 -4.88
C LEU A 154 29.01 -12.33 -5.92
N GLU A 155 28.39 -11.46 -6.70
CA GLU A 155 29.09 -10.60 -7.67
C GLU A 155 30.12 -9.70 -6.97
N GLY A 156 29.79 -9.12 -5.81
CA GLY A 156 30.73 -8.32 -5.02
C GLY A 156 31.89 -9.10 -4.40
N ARG A 157 31.80 -10.44 -4.31
CA ARG A 157 32.85 -11.33 -3.79
C ARG A 157 33.50 -12.24 -4.83
N HIS A 158 33.22 -12.00 -6.11
CA HIS A 158 33.75 -12.82 -7.20
C HIS A 158 35.28 -12.96 -7.17
N GLY A 159 36.01 -11.87 -6.87
CA GLY A 159 37.47 -11.88 -6.75
C GLY A 159 37.97 -12.84 -5.65
N LEU A 160 37.36 -12.82 -4.48
CA LEU A 160 37.72 -13.72 -3.38
C LEU A 160 37.43 -15.20 -3.72
N LEU A 161 36.31 -15.47 -4.41
CA LEU A 161 35.97 -16.81 -4.88
C LEU A 161 37.02 -17.36 -5.90
N VAL A 162 37.47 -16.51 -6.80
CA VAL A 162 38.50 -16.89 -7.79
C VAL A 162 39.84 -17.18 -7.09
N GLU A 163 40.26 -16.31 -6.18
CA GLU A 163 41.50 -16.51 -5.39
C GLU A 163 41.48 -17.82 -4.60
N GLU A 164 40.36 -18.12 -3.90
CA GLU A 164 40.18 -19.36 -3.14
C GLU A 164 40.25 -20.60 -4.05
N LEU A 165 39.58 -20.54 -5.22
CA LEU A 165 39.59 -21.64 -6.19
C LEU A 165 40.97 -21.84 -6.79
N GLU A 166 41.72 -20.79 -7.07
CA GLU A 166 43.09 -20.87 -7.57
C GLU A 166 44.05 -21.43 -6.51
N ALA A 167 43.89 -21.03 -5.24
CA ALA A 167 44.65 -21.57 -4.12
C ALA A 167 44.42 -23.10 -3.96
N LEU A 168 43.18 -23.55 -4.08
CA LEU A 168 42.82 -24.98 -4.02
C LEU A 168 43.39 -25.75 -5.23
N ARG A 169 43.52 -25.11 -6.38
CA ARG A 169 44.09 -25.73 -7.61
C ARG A 169 45.62 -25.81 -7.58
N GLY A 170 46.29 -24.84 -6.93
CA GLY A 170 47.73 -24.80 -6.75
C GLY A 170 48.28 -25.71 -5.66
N SER A 171 47.42 -26.32 -4.87
CA SER A 171 47.77 -27.18 -3.73
C SER A 171 47.83 -28.69 -4.06
N LYS A 172 47.89 -29.07 -5.36
CA LYS A 172 48.08 -30.45 -5.82
C LYS A 172 49.43 -30.68 -6.40
#